data_7ec686231a145eb5f716ab768e0f0011
#
_entry.id   7ec686231a145eb5f716ab768e0f0011
#
_cell.length_a   1.000
_cell.length_b   1.000
_cell.length_c   1.000
_cell.angle_alpha   90.00
_cell.angle_beta   90.00
_cell.angle_gamma   90.00
#
_symmetry.space_group_name_H-M   'P 1'
#
loop_
_entity.id
_entity.type
_entity.pdbx_description
1 polymer ?
#
loop_
_entity_poly.entity_id
_entity_poly.type
_entity_poly.pdbx_seq_one_letter_code
_entity_poly.pdbx_strand_id
1 'polypeptide(L)'
;MTEQVYNAGSIEVLNGLEPVRRRPGMYTDTTRPNHLGQEVIDNSVDEALAGHARKVEVILHADQSLEVIDDGRGMPVDIHPEEGVSGVELILCKLHAGGKFSNKNYQFSGGLHGVGISVVNALSNRVEVSVKRDGQVYEIAFEHGEKVQELTVVGTCGRRAKGTRVHFWPDASYFDSPKFSVSRLKNNLKAKAVLCPGLEIVFTDKNTNETITWCYESGLKDYLAEGVKGYELLPAEPFVGDFNAPHEAADWAVIWLPEGGELVTESYVNLIPTAQGGTHVNGLRQGLLDAMREFCEFRNLLPRGVKLTADDIWERCAYVLSVKMQDPQFAGQTKERLSSRQCAAFVSGVVKDSFSLWLNERPQLAEQLAEVCIANAHRRMRAAKKVVRKKVASGPALPGKLTDCSMQDLARTELFLVEGDSAGGSAKQARDREFQAIMPLRGKILNTWEVSADQVLASQEVHDISVALGIDPDSEDLSGLRYGKVCILADADSDGLHIATLLCALFVKHFHALVKAGHVYVAMPPLYRIDCGKEVYYALDDEEKAGVLERLSKKRAKIDVQRFKGLGEMNPLQLRETTMDPNTRRLVQLTIDDQEETDRMMDMLLGKKRAEDRRHWLQDKGDMAELTEI
;
A
#
# COMPACT_ATOMS: atom_id res chain seq x y z
N MET A 1 -21.32 11.75 44.09
CA MET A 1 -20.47 11.70 42.92
C MET A 1 -19.86 13.07 42.76
N THR A 2 -18.58 13.23 43.07
CA THR A 2 -17.84 14.48 42.88
C THR A 2 -17.65 14.68 41.38
N GLU A 3 -18.24 15.72 40.80
CA GLU A 3 -17.95 16.16 39.44
C GLU A 3 -16.43 16.35 39.30
N GLN A 4 -15.78 15.51 38.51
CA GLN A 4 -14.40 15.74 38.06
C GLN A 4 -14.43 16.95 37.13
N VAL A 5 -13.96 18.09 37.66
CA VAL A 5 -13.81 19.31 36.85
C VAL A 5 -12.69 19.06 35.83
N TYR A 6 -13.04 18.97 34.56
CA TYR A 6 -12.06 18.91 33.47
C TYR A 6 -11.32 20.25 33.38
N ASN A 7 -10.04 20.23 33.71
CA ASN A 7 -9.18 21.43 33.68
C ASN A 7 -7.78 21.06 33.15
N ALA A 8 -6.88 22.03 33.00
CA ALA A 8 -5.53 21.79 32.49
C ALA A 8 -4.75 20.71 33.27
N GLY A 9 -5.07 20.48 34.55
CA GLY A 9 -4.48 19.39 35.34
C GLY A 9 -4.98 18.00 34.99
N SER A 10 -6.05 17.90 34.20
CA SER A 10 -6.56 16.62 33.67
C SER A 10 -5.85 16.19 32.35
N ILE A 11 -4.99 17.07 31.81
CA ILE A 11 -4.23 16.78 30.57
C ILE A 11 -2.99 15.98 30.97
N GLU A 12 -2.92 14.73 30.51
CA GLU A 12 -1.77 13.87 30.72
C GLU A 12 -0.75 14.07 29.59
N VAL A 13 0.52 14.26 29.94
CA VAL A 13 1.62 14.41 28.99
C VAL A 13 2.46 13.15 29.04
N LEU A 14 2.50 12.41 27.94
CA LEU A 14 3.30 11.19 27.80
C LEU A 14 4.73 11.54 27.39
N ASN A 15 5.71 10.86 27.96
CA ASN A 15 7.13 11.10 27.69
C ASN A 15 7.83 9.83 27.17
N GLY A 16 8.95 10.01 26.45
CA GLY A 16 9.80 8.93 25.98
C GLY A 16 9.07 7.95 25.05
N LEU A 17 9.04 6.67 25.40
CA LEU A 17 8.39 5.60 24.63
C LEU A 17 6.96 5.26 25.13
N GLU A 18 6.46 5.96 26.13
CA GLU A 18 5.13 5.73 26.67
C GLU A 18 3.99 5.95 25.65
N PRO A 19 4.05 6.96 24.77
CA PRO A 19 3.05 7.14 23.71
C PRO A 19 2.91 5.92 22.81
N VAL A 20 4.03 5.27 22.47
CA VAL A 20 4.05 4.07 21.62
C VAL A 20 3.37 2.89 22.32
N ARG A 21 3.68 2.67 23.61
CA ARG A 21 3.09 1.58 24.40
C ARG A 21 1.60 1.76 24.63
N ARG A 22 1.14 3.00 24.81
CA ARG A 22 -0.29 3.30 25.01
C ARG A 22 -1.11 3.21 23.73
N ARG A 23 -0.52 3.57 22.59
CA ARG A 23 -1.22 3.57 21.28
C ARG A 23 -0.34 2.96 20.19
N PRO A 24 -0.04 1.66 20.26
CA PRO A 24 0.88 1.02 19.32
C PRO A 24 0.38 1.10 17.88
N GLY A 25 -0.93 1.05 17.63
CA GLY A 25 -1.53 1.16 16.30
C GLY A 25 -1.28 2.49 15.57
N MET A 26 -0.86 3.54 16.28
CA MET A 26 -0.41 4.79 15.64
C MET A 26 0.99 4.68 15.02
N TYR A 27 1.79 3.71 15.46
CA TYR A 27 3.21 3.60 15.10
C TYR A 27 3.53 2.34 14.31
N THR A 28 2.70 1.29 14.44
CA THR A 28 2.96 0.00 13.81
C THR A 28 1.66 -0.75 13.50
N ASP A 29 1.73 -1.72 12.58
CA ASP A 29 0.67 -2.72 12.41
C ASP A 29 0.68 -3.66 13.61
N THR A 30 -0.43 -3.72 14.35
CA THR A 30 -0.61 -4.54 15.56
C THR A 30 -1.16 -5.93 15.26
N THR A 31 -1.44 -6.27 14.01
CA THR A 31 -1.90 -7.62 13.67
C THR A 31 -0.82 -8.66 13.91
N ARG A 32 0.42 -8.37 13.53
CA ARG A 32 1.60 -9.24 13.69
C ARG A 32 2.88 -8.41 13.85
N PRO A 33 3.95 -8.95 14.45
CA PRO A 33 5.20 -8.22 14.66
C PRO A 33 6.02 -8.00 13.37
N ASN A 34 5.49 -8.35 12.20
CA ASN A 34 6.19 -8.21 10.91
C ASN A 34 6.68 -6.79 10.63
N HIS A 35 5.90 -5.79 11.00
CA HIS A 35 6.30 -4.39 10.78
C HIS A 35 7.49 -3.98 11.65
N LEU A 36 7.58 -4.49 12.89
CA LEU A 36 8.78 -4.30 13.72
C LEU A 36 10.02 -4.90 13.05
N GLY A 37 9.88 -6.13 12.50
CA GLY A 37 10.95 -6.76 11.73
C GLY A 37 11.34 -5.94 10.52
N GLN A 38 10.37 -5.37 9.80
CA GLN A 38 10.61 -4.52 8.66
C GLN A 38 11.43 -3.27 9.02
N GLU A 39 11.11 -2.59 10.12
CA GLU A 39 11.85 -1.41 10.57
C GLU A 39 13.34 -1.70 10.86
N VAL A 40 13.65 -2.86 11.45
CA VAL A 40 15.04 -3.28 11.69
C VAL A 40 15.74 -3.64 10.37
N ILE A 41 15.08 -4.41 9.50
CA ILE A 41 15.59 -4.78 8.18
C ILE A 41 15.85 -3.53 7.33
N ASP A 42 14.92 -2.58 7.32
CA ASP A 42 15.05 -1.33 6.55
C ASP A 42 16.28 -0.51 6.98
N ASN A 43 16.62 -0.51 8.27
CA ASN A 43 17.82 0.15 8.75
C ASN A 43 19.11 -0.49 8.20
N SER A 44 19.17 -1.81 8.15
CA SER A 44 20.29 -2.56 7.59
C SER A 44 20.39 -2.39 6.07
N VAL A 45 19.24 -2.36 5.37
CA VAL A 45 19.19 -2.14 3.92
C VAL A 45 19.52 -0.68 3.55
N ASP A 46 19.20 0.30 4.40
CA ASP A 46 19.62 1.69 4.20
C ASP A 46 21.15 1.84 4.23
N GLU A 47 21.88 1.03 5.03
CA GLU A 47 23.34 0.95 4.98
C GLU A 47 23.85 0.41 3.63
N ALA A 48 23.13 -0.57 3.05
CA ALA A 48 23.46 -1.08 1.73
C ALA A 48 23.16 -0.05 0.63
N LEU A 49 22.03 0.64 0.71
CA LEU A 49 21.67 1.71 -0.21
C LEU A 49 22.68 2.87 -0.18
N ALA A 50 23.24 3.15 0.99
CA ALA A 50 24.32 4.13 1.17
C ALA A 50 25.71 3.60 0.74
N GLY A 51 25.81 2.35 0.25
CA GLY A 51 27.03 1.73 -0.25
C GLY A 51 27.96 1.18 0.85
N HIS A 52 27.47 1.02 2.07
CA HIS A 52 28.27 0.62 3.23
C HIS A 52 28.10 -0.84 3.64
N ALA A 53 26.96 -1.47 3.33
CA ALA A 53 26.72 -2.88 3.56
C ALA A 53 26.62 -3.67 2.25
N ARG A 54 27.00 -4.94 2.28
CA ARG A 54 26.89 -5.89 1.18
C ARG A 54 26.14 -7.15 1.57
N LYS A 55 25.94 -7.37 2.86
CA LYS A 55 25.27 -8.55 3.37
C LYS A 55 24.34 -8.17 4.51
N VAL A 56 23.12 -8.72 4.48
CA VAL A 56 22.15 -8.67 5.57
C VAL A 56 21.68 -10.10 5.87
N GLU A 57 21.79 -10.51 7.13
CA GLU A 57 21.31 -11.80 7.60
C GLU A 57 20.10 -11.56 8.52
N VAL A 58 19.02 -12.32 8.29
CA VAL A 58 17.80 -12.28 9.08
C VAL A 58 17.50 -13.67 9.59
N ILE A 59 17.37 -13.82 10.89
CA ILE A 59 17.17 -15.12 11.56
C ILE A 59 15.89 -15.04 12.38
N LEU A 60 14.91 -15.85 12.01
CA LEU A 60 13.71 -16.08 12.81
C LEU A 60 13.98 -17.27 13.74
N HIS A 61 14.02 -17.01 15.04
CA HIS A 61 14.26 -18.03 16.05
C HIS A 61 12.99 -18.78 16.42
N ALA A 62 13.17 -19.95 17.06
CA ALA A 62 12.07 -20.83 17.46
C ALA A 62 11.14 -20.20 18.52
N ASP A 63 11.67 -19.29 19.32
CA ASP A 63 10.94 -18.50 20.32
C ASP A 63 10.20 -17.29 19.76
N GLN A 64 10.14 -17.16 18.43
CA GLN A 64 9.58 -16.02 17.70
C GLN A 64 10.32 -14.70 17.94
N SER A 65 11.58 -14.73 18.35
CA SER A 65 12.46 -13.57 18.27
C SER A 65 13.03 -13.42 16.86
N LEU A 66 13.36 -12.20 16.48
CA LEU A 66 13.97 -11.89 15.18
C LEU A 66 15.33 -11.24 15.38
N GLU A 67 16.32 -11.76 14.67
CA GLU A 67 17.68 -11.25 14.67
C GLU A 67 18.05 -10.76 13.28
N VAL A 68 18.58 -9.53 13.18
CA VAL A 68 19.03 -8.90 11.93
C VAL A 68 20.47 -8.47 12.09
N ILE A 69 21.32 -8.87 11.16
CA ILE A 69 22.75 -8.61 11.17
C ILE A 69 23.15 -7.99 9.83
N ASP A 70 23.88 -6.88 9.87
CA ASP A 70 24.47 -6.27 8.69
C ASP A 70 25.98 -6.08 8.83
N ASP A 71 26.66 -5.91 7.72
CA ASP A 71 28.08 -5.58 7.62
C ASP A 71 28.34 -4.09 7.31
N GLY A 72 27.38 -3.21 7.62
CA GLY A 72 27.42 -1.77 7.43
C GLY A 72 28.43 -1.05 8.32
N ARG A 73 28.30 0.27 8.46
CA ARG A 73 29.21 1.10 9.28
C ARG A 73 29.15 0.79 10.77
N GLY A 74 28.07 0.17 11.25
CA GLY A 74 27.72 0.07 12.66
C GLY A 74 27.06 1.34 13.20
N MET A 75 26.08 1.18 14.08
CA MET A 75 25.43 2.31 14.76
C MET A 75 26.48 3.17 15.49
N PRO A 76 26.25 4.51 15.62
CA PRO A 76 27.16 5.38 16.36
C PRO A 76 27.20 5.02 17.84
N VAL A 77 28.39 4.78 18.37
CA VAL A 77 28.64 4.40 19.77
C VAL A 77 29.19 5.56 20.62
N ASP A 78 29.59 6.64 19.94
CA ASP A 78 30.07 7.87 20.56
C ASP A 78 28.96 8.62 21.29
N ILE A 79 29.33 9.44 22.26
CA ILE A 79 28.38 10.22 23.07
C ILE A 79 27.89 11.42 22.27
N HIS A 80 26.56 11.56 22.18
CA HIS A 80 25.93 12.72 21.56
C HIS A 80 26.21 13.98 22.38
N PRO A 81 26.72 15.06 21.77
CA PRO A 81 27.21 16.22 22.50
C PRO A 81 26.14 16.97 23.32
N GLU A 82 24.90 16.98 22.86
CA GLU A 82 23.80 17.69 23.54
C GLU A 82 23.01 16.77 24.49
N GLU A 83 22.89 15.49 24.16
CA GLU A 83 22.04 14.55 24.89
C GLU A 83 22.78 13.76 25.98
N GLY A 84 24.13 13.71 25.89
CA GLY A 84 24.97 13.07 26.91
C GLY A 84 24.89 11.55 26.96
N VAL A 85 24.22 10.90 25.99
CA VAL A 85 24.08 9.44 25.85
C VAL A 85 24.72 8.97 24.55
N SER A 86 24.99 7.67 24.43
CA SER A 86 25.52 7.11 23.18
C SER A 86 24.51 7.22 22.03
N GLY A 87 25.02 7.33 20.79
CA GLY A 87 24.16 7.41 19.62
C GLY A 87 23.22 6.23 19.50
N VAL A 88 23.68 5.00 19.78
CA VAL A 88 22.85 3.79 19.76
C VAL A 88 21.73 3.85 20.80
N GLU A 89 22.00 4.33 22.02
CA GLU A 89 21.00 4.52 23.06
C GLU A 89 19.99 5.58 22.65
N LEU A 90 20.47 6.71 22.12
CA LEU A 90 19.61 7.79 21.67
C LEU A 90 18.58 7.33 20.63
N ILE A 91 19.03 6.57 19.63
CA ILE A 91 18.19 6.05 18.54
C ILE A 91 17.13 5.06 19.06
N LEU A 92 17.45 4.27 20.09
CA LEU A 92 16.55 3.26 20.66
C LEU A 92 15.56 3.83 21.70
N CYS A 93 15.91 4.93 22.40
CA CYS A 93 15.13 5.46 23.51
C CYS A 93 14.34 6.74 23.19
N LYS A 94 14.68 7.44 22.11
CA LYS A 94 14.00 8.69 21.74
C LYS A 94 13.30 8.57 20.40
N LEU A 95 12.03 9.00 20.39
CA LEU A 95 11.28 9.21 19.15
C LEU A 95 11.87 10.41 18.39
N HIS A 96 11.82 10.34 17.07
CA HIS A 96 12.34 11.39 16.18
C HIS A 96 13.85 11.65 16.36
N ALA A 97 14.59 10.64 16.76
CA ALA A 97 16.05 10.65 16.81
C ALA A 97 16.62 9.80 15.67
N GLY A 98 17.52 10.34 14.86
CA GLY A 98 18.17 9.58 13.79
C GLY A 98 19.01 10.42 12.84
N GLY A 99 19.99 9.79 12.21
CA GLY A 99 20.89 10.43 11.25
C GLY A 99 20.29 10.64 9.85
N LYS A 100 19.01 10.30 9.65
CA LYS A 100 18.33 10.35 8.34
C LYS A 100 17.54 11.65 8.12
N PHE A 101 17.42 12.52 9.12
CA PHE A 101 16.79 13.84 8.99
C PHE A 101 17.63 14.86 8.21
N SER A 102 18.93 14.62 8.08
CA SER A 102 19.80 15.44 7.25
C SER A 102 20.35 14.58 6.11
N ASN A 103 20.27 15.09 4.87
CA ASN A 103 20.76 14.40 3.68
C ASN A 103 22.30 14.25 3.64
N LYS A 104 23.00 14.50 4.77
CA LYS A 104 24.46 14.41 4.87
C LYS A 104 24.98 12.97 4.90
N ASN A 105 24.23 12.06 5.53
CA ASN A 105 24.64 10.67 5.75
C ASN A 105 23.93 9.67 4.85
N TYR A 106 22.71 9.99 4.41
CA TYR A 106 21.88 9.17 3.54
C TYR A 106 21.22 10.07 2.50
N GLN A 107 21.49 9.81 1.23
CA GLN A 107 20.90 10.55 0.12
C GLN A 107 19.43 10.16 -0.05
N PHE A 108 19.15 8.88 0.08
CA PHE A 108 17.81 8.29 0.07
C PHE A 108 17.71 7.30 1.23
N SER A 109 16.55 7.18 1.84
CA SER A 109 16.30 6.20 2.90
C SER A 109 14.83 5.77 2.92
N GLY A 110 14.58 4.54 3.35
CA GLY A 110 13.23 4.02 3.62
C GLY A 110 12.67 4.54 4.95
N GLY A 111 13.54 4.77 5.94
CA GLY A 111 13.17 5.30 7.24
C GLY A 111 13.08 6.83 7.25
N LEU A 112 11.86 7.37 7.16
CA LEU A 112 11.62 8.82 7.03
C LEU A 112 11.36 9.54 8.36
N HIS A 113 10.91 8.84 9.39
CA HIS A 113 10.35 9.47 10.61
C HIS A 113 11.25 9.40 11.83
N GLY A 114 12.34 8.60 11.79
CA GLY A 114 13.26 8.43 12.92
C GLY A 114 12.62 7.82 14.17
N VAL A 115 11.59 6.98 13.97
CA VAL A 115 10.86 6.32 15.07
C VAL A 115 10.93 4.80 15.02
N GLY A 116 11.24 4.18 13.88
CA GLY A 116 11.09 2.73 13.68
C GLY A 116 11.77 1.88 14.73
N ILE A 117 13.08 2.09 14.97
CA ILE A 117 13.82 1.26 15.93
C ILE A 117 13.44 1.54 17.39
N SER A 118 13.02 2.76 17.71
CA SER A 118 12.52 3.09 19.05
C SER A 118 11.13 2.48 19.29
N VAL A 119 10.31 2.33 18.25
CA VAL A 119 9.05 1.57 18.29
C VAL A 119 9.32 0.08 18.52
N VAL A 120 10.32 -0.51 17.85
CA VAL A 120 10.75 -1.89 18.11
C VAL A 120 11.13 -2.07 19.57
N ASN A 121 11.92 -1.14 20.13
CA ASN A 121 12.32 -1.18 21.53
C ASN A 121 11.12 -1.06 22.48
N ALA A 122 10.19 -0.14 22.19
CA ALA A 122 9.02 0.10 23.03
C ALA A 122 8.07 -1.11 23.10
N LEU A 123 7.94 -1.88 22.01
CA LEU A 123 6.98 -2.98 21.85
C LEU A 123 7.63 -4.38 21.93
N SER A 124 8.83 -4.44 22.49
CA SER A 124 9.56 -5.70 22.70
C SER A 124 9.79 -5.95 24.18
N ASN A 125 9.71 -7.22 24.59
CA ASN A 125 10.10 -7.65 25.93
C ASN A 125 11.59 -7.41 26.16
N ARG A 126 12.41 -7.65 25.12
CA ARG A 126 13.85 -7.47 25.16
C ARG A 126 14.38 -7.07 23.81
N VAL A 127 15.39 -6.20 23.81
CA VAL A 127 16.18 -5.82 22.62
C VAL A 127 17.66 -5.86 22.98
N GLU A 128 18.45 -6.58 22.19
CA GLU A 128 19.91 -6.63 22.31
C GLU A 128 20.54 -6.06 21.05
N VAL A 129 21.45 -5.12 21.21
CA VAL A 129 22.18 -4.54 20.10
C VAL A 129 23.68 -4.75 20.30
N SER A 130 24.32 -5.35 19.30
CA SER A 130 25.78 -5.51 19.25
C SER A 130 26.31 -4.72 18.04
N VAL A 131 27.32 -3.89 18.27
CA VAL A 131 27.91 -3.04 17.24
C VAL A 131 29.40 -3.34 17.10
N LYS A 132 29.84 -3.67 15.89
CA LYS A 132 31.26 -3.81 15.53
C LYS A 132 31.73 -2.49 14.91
N ARG A 133 32.60 -1.79 15.60
CA ARG A 133 33.13 -0.50 15.15
C ARG A 133 34.52 -0.21 15.73
N ASP A 134 35.38 0.34 14.94
CA ASP A 134 36.74 0.79 15.34
C ASP A 134 37.58 -0.31 16.02
N GLY A 135 37.40 -1.57 15.61
CA GLY A 135 38.12 -2.73 16.13
C GLY A 135 37.57 -3.27 17.46
N GLN A 136 36.46 -2.75 17.94
CA GLN A 136 35.81 -3.17 19.17
C GLN A 136 34.39 -3.71 18.88
N VAL A 137 33.90 -4.53 19.82
CA VAL A 137 32.51 -5.02 19.84
C VAL A 137 31.83 -4.41 21.06
N TYR A 138 30.80 -3.64 20.81
CA TYR A 138 29.97 -2.99 21.85
C TYR A 138 28.65 -3.72 21.99
N GLU A 139 28.13 -3.79 23.20
CA GLU A 139 26.79 -4.32 23.47
C GLU A 139 26.01 -3.43 24.42
N ILE A 140 24.71 -3.35 24.16
CA ILE A 140 23.71 -2.65 24.97
C ILE A 140 22.41 -3.49 24.93
N ALA A 141 21.64 -3.50 26.02
CA ALA A 141 20.40 -4.22 26.10
C ALA A 141 19.29 -3.41 26.78
N PHE A 142 18.06 -3.70 26.37
CA PHE A 142 16.84 -3.06 26.84
C PHE A 142 15.80 -4.12 27.20
N GLU A 143 14.97 -3.85 28.19
CA GLU A 143 13.77 -4.63 28.52
C GLU A 143 12.58 -3.69 28.63
N HIS A 144 11.50 -4.03 27.92
CA HIS A 144 10.29 -3.20 27.84
C HIS A 144 10.57 -1.71 27.54
N GLY A 145 11.56 -1.47 26.67
CA GLY A 145 11.96 -0.13 26.25
C GLY A 145 12.89 0.60 27.23
N GLU A 146 13.19 0.01 28.40
CA GLU A 146 14.11 0.59 29.39
C GLU A 146 15.50 -0.04 29.29
N LYS A 147 16.54 0.78 29.41
CA LYS A 147 17.90 0.30 29.36
C LYS A 147 18.24 -0.53 30.59
N VAL A 148 18.60 -1.82 30.39
CA VAL A 148 19.00 -2.74 31.48
C VAL A 148 20.49 -3.05 31.48
N GLN A 149 21.18 -2.81 30.36
CA GLN A 149 22.62 -2.93 30.25
C GLN A 149 23.20 -1.69 29.58
N GLU A 150 24.21 -1.08 30.22
CA GLU A 150 24.94 0.04 29.64
C GLU A 150 25.73 -0.39 28.39
N LEU A 151 25.98 0.57 27.49
CA LEU A 151 26.85 0.31 26.34
C LEU A 151 28.26 0.01 26.84
N THR A 152 28.71 -1.22 26.65
CA THR A 152 30.01 -1.69 27.11
C THR A 152 30.77 -2.36 25.99
N VAL A 153 32.10 -2.27 26.04
CA VAL A 153 32.97 -3.04 25.15
C VAL A 153 33.09 -4.46 25.70
N VAL A 154 32.56 -5.42 24.93
CA VAL A 154 32.57 -6.85 25.32
C VAL A 154 33.66 -7.66 24.63
N GLY A 155 34.33 -7.09 23.62
CA GLY A 155 35.34 -7.78 22.87
C GLY A 155 36.06 -6.92 21.85
N THR A 156 36.99 -7.54 21.14
CA THR A 156 37.69 -6.93 20.02
C THR A 156 37.38 -7.65 18.72
N CYS A 157 37.40 -6.94 17.62
CA CYS A 157 37.21 -7.49 16.28
C CYS A 157 38.33 -6.99 15.34
N GLY A 158 38.42 -7.57 14.16
CA GLY A 158 39.35 -7.04 13.15
C GLY A 158 39.01 -5.58 12.82
N ARG A 159 40.06 -4.73 12.63
CA ARG A 159 39.88 -3.29 12.33
C ARG A 159 38.95 -2.99 11.14
N ARG A 160 38.78 -3.94 10.22
CA ARG A 160 37.88 -3.82 9.06
C ARG A 160 36.47 -4.42 9.32
N ALA A 161 36.30 -5.16 10.41
CA ALA A 161 35.00 -5.72 10.77
C ALA A 161 34.12 -4.60 11.30
N LYS A 162 32.96 -4.43 10.64
CA LYS A 162 31.95 -3.43 10.96
C LYS A 162 30.57 -4.09 10.90
N GLY A 163 29.59 -3.43 11.42
CA GLY A 163 28.20 -3.84 11.28
C GLY A 163 27.41 -3.73 12.58
N THR A 164 26.12 -3.94 12.43
CA THR A 164 25.18 -3.94 13.54
C THR A 164 24.44 -5.27 13.59
N ARG A 165 24.19 -5.75 14.80
CA ARG A 165 23.31 -6.87 15.09
C ARG A 165 22.22 -6.35 16.02
N VAL A 166 20.97 -6.51 15.62
CA VAL A 166 19.79 -6.22 16.45
C VAL A 166 19.02 -7.52 16.63
N HIS A 167 18.86 -7.94 17.86
CA HIS A 167 18.03 -9.10 18.23
C HIS A 167 16.92 -8.62 19.14
N PHE A 168 15.67 -8.90 18.83
CA PHE A 168 14.53 -8.44 19.61
C PHE A 168 13.46 -9.52 19.77
N TRP A 169 12.75 -9.45 20.88
CA TRP A 169 11.67 -10.33 21.28
C TRP A 169 10.38 -9.53 21.35
N PRO A 170 9.52 -9.56 20.33
CA PRO A 170 8.25 -8.83 20.35
C PRO A 170 7.43 -9.20 21.57
N ASP A 171 6.81 -8.20 22.22
CA ASP A 171 5.88 -8.45 23.32
C ASP A 171 4.51 -8.85 22.75
N ALA A 172 4.12 -10.11 23.05
CA ALA A 172 2.89 -10.71 22.55
C ALA A 172 1.62 -9.91 22.92
N SER A 173 1.67 -9.09 23.98
CA SER A 173 0.52 -8.31 24.44
C SER A 173 0.09 -7.20 23.49
N TYR A 174 0.96 -6.78 22.57
CA TYR A 174 0.68 -5.71 21.62
C TYR A 174 0.16 -6.21 20.27
N PHE A 175 0.13 -7.53 20.02
CA PHE A 175 -0.20 -8.09 18.71
C PHE A 175 -1.35 -9.07 18.79
N ASP A 176 -2.25 -9.02 17.80
CA ASP A 176 -3.36 -9.99 17.68
C ASP A 176 -2.82 -11.42 17.49
N SER A 177 -1.74 -11.56 16.73
CA SER A 177 -0.97 -12.80 16.61
C SER A 177 0.51 -12.52 16.93
N PRO A 178 1.09 -13.18 17.95
CA PRO A 178 2.49 -12.96 18.34
C PRO A 178 3.51 -13.58 17.36
N LYS A 179 3.04 -14.34 16.36
CA LYS A 179 3.91 -15.05 15.41
C LYS A 179 4.16 -14.20 14.18
N PHE A 180 5.42 -14.18 13.73
CA PHE A 180 5.76 -13.62 12.42
C PHE A 180 5.10 -14.38 11.29
N SER A 181 4.59 -13.66 10.29
CA SER A 181 4.24 -14.23 9.00
C SER A 181 5.52 -14.43 8.18
N VAL A 182 5.96 -15.68 8.04
CA VAL A 182 7.18 -16.05 7.31
C VAL A 182 7.08 -15.66 5.84
N SER A 183 5.91 -15.82 5.23
CA SER A 183 5.68 -15.41 3.83
C SER A 183 5.88 -13.91 3.62
N ARG A 184 5.34 -13.07 4.52
CA ARG A 184 5.55 -11.61 4.49
C ARG A 184 7.04 -11.25 4.67
N LEU A 185 7.75 -11.93 5.58
CA LEU A 185 9.20 -11.72 5.74
C LEU A 185 9.96 -12.08 4.46
N LYS A 186 9.72 -13.25 3.89
CA LYS A 186 10.37 -13.71 2.65
C LYS A 186 10.11 -12.74 1.50
N ASN A 187 8.87 -12.30 1.30
CA ASN A 187 8.51 -11.35 0.24
C ASN A 187 9.21 -10.00 0.43
N ASN A 188 9.23 -9.47 1.66
CA ASN A 188 9.93 -8.22 1.97
C ASN A 188 11.43 -8.34 1.67
N LEU A 189 12.07 -9.41 2.15
CA LEU A 189 13.52 -9.62 1.98
C LEU A 189 13.89 -9.82 0.51
N LYS A 190 13.10 -10.59 -0.24
CA LYS A 190 13.29 -10.76 -1.68
C LYS A 190 13.21 -9.42 -2.40
N ALA A 191 12.19 -8.60 -2.11
CA ALA A 191 12.05 -7.26 -2.68
C ALA A 191 13.26 -6.36 -2.37
N LYS A 192 13.78 -6.38 -1.12
CA LYS A 192 14.97 -5.60 -0.76
C LYS A 192 16.22 -6.04 -1.53
N ALA A 193 16.43 -7.35 -1.70
CA ALA A 193 17.55 -7.86 -2.51
C ALA A 193 17.47 -7.40 -3.97
N VAL A 194 16.28 -7.37 -4.55
CA VAL A 194 16.02 -6.86 -5.91
C VAL A 194 16.32 -5.38 -6.03
N LEU A 195 15.89 -4.59 -5.04
CA LEU A 195 16.00 -3.13 -5.06
C LEU A 195 17.41 -2.61 -4.73
N CYS A 196 18.28 -3.48 -4.21
CA CYS A 196 19.67 -3.18 -3.88
C CYS A 196 20.58 -4.17 -4.64
N PRO A 197 20.89 -3.93 -5.92
CA PRO A 197 21.73 -4.83 -6.72
C PRO A 197 23.06 -5.13 -6.03
N GLY A 198 23.44 -6.41 -5.99
CA GLY A 198 24.66 -6.90 -5.34
C GLY A 198 24.58 -7.04 -3.81
N LEU A 199 23.44 -6.72 -3.19
CA LEU A 199 23.19 -7.00 -1.78
C LEU A 199 22.82 -8.48 -1.61
N GLU A 200 23.58 -9.21 -0.80
CA GLU A 200 23.25 -10.56 -0.37
C GLU A 200 22.33 -10.50 0.86
N ILE A 201 21.14 -11.06 0.74
CA ILE A 201 20.21 -11.21 1.87
C ILE A 201 20.05 -12.69 2.17
N VAL A 202 20.34 -13.09 3.41
CA VAL A 202 20.21 -14.46 3.89
C VAL A 202 19.10 -14.50 4.93
N PHE A 203 18.08 -15.32 4.70
CA PHE A 203 17.01 -15.57 5.66
C PHE A 203 17.10 -17.00 6.20
N THR A 204 17.12 -17.15 7.51
CA THR A 204 17.11 -18.45 8.19
C THR A 204 15.91 -18.55 9.11
N ASP A 205 15.04 -19.51 8.85
CA ASP A 205 13.95 -19.89 9.75
C ASP A 205 14.40 -21.09 10.62
N LYS A 206 14.62 -20.85 11.91
CA LYS A 206 15.03 -21.87 12.88
C LYS A 206 13.90 -22.83 13.24
N ASN A 207 12.63 -22.49 12.94
CA ASN A 207 11.51 -23.41 13.17
C ASN A 207 11.53 -24.58 12.16
N THR A 208 11.89 -24.28 10.92
CA THR A 208 11.92 -25.25 9.82
C THR A 208 13.33 -25.67 9.42
N ASN A 209 14.36 -25.01 9.96
CA ASN A 209 15.77 -25.10 9.55
C ASN A 209 15.97 -24.78 8.05
N GLU A 210 15.11 -23.98 7.48
CA GLU A 210 15.22 -23.51 6.11
C GLU A 210 16.15 -22.30 6.05
N THR A 211 17.04 -22.25 5.04
CA THR A 211 17.85 -21.07 4.75
C THR A 211 17.69 -20.73 3.28
N ILE A 212 17.37 -19.46 2.99
CA ILE A 212 17.21 -18.93 1.64
C ILE A 212 18.16 -17.75 1.48
N THR A 213 18.82 -17.68 0.32
CA THR A 213 19.69 -16.56 -0.03
C THR A 213 19.18 -15.91 -1.31
N TRP A 214 19.08 -14.58 -1.31
CA TRP A 214 18.77 -13.78 -2.48
C TRP A 214 19.93 -12.82 -2.75
N CYS A 215 20.36 -12.77 -4.00
CA CYS A 215 21.29 -11.78 -4.52
C CYS A 215 20.99 -11.58 -6.01
N TYR A 216 20.72 -10.37 -6.41
CA TYR A 216 20.42 -9.99 -7.80
C TYR A 216 21.48 -9.01 -8.28
N GLU A 217 22.33 -9.43 -9.20
CA GLU A 217 23.40 -8.56 -9.73
C GLU A 217 22.84 -7.47 -10.66
N SER A 218 21.91 -7.83 -11.54
CA SER A 218 21.22 -6.90 -12.43
C SER A 218 19.87 -6.42 -11.87
N GLY A 219 19.61 -6.60 -10.57
CA GLY A 219 18.48 -6.05 -9.84
C GLY A 219 17.14 -6.35 -10.50
N LEU A 220 16.45 -5.29 -10.95
CA LEU A 220 15.10 -5.37 -11.50
C LEU A 220 15.01 -6.22 -12.76
N LYS A 221 16.06 -6.25 -13.60
CA LYS A 221 16.09 -7.05 -14.84
C LYS A 221 15.96 -8.54 -14.53
N ASP A 222 16.83 -9.04 -13.65
CA ASP A 222 16.88 -10.47 -13.31
C ASP A 222 15.59 -10.91 -12.61
N TYR A 223 15.10 -10.06 -11.70
CA TYR A 223 13.85 -10.31 -10.99
C TYR A 223 12.64 -10.40 -11.92
N LEU A 224 12.49 -9.43 -12.84
CA LEU A 224 11.39 -9.43 -13.78
C LEU A 224 11.49 -10.64 -14.73
N ALA A 225 12.68 -10.96 -15.21
CA ALA A 225 12.92 -12.12 -16.09
C ALA A 225 12.60 -13.45 -15.39
N GLU A 226 12.91 -13.58 -14.09
CA GLU A 226 12.53 -14.73 -13.27
C GLU A 226 11.00 -14.87 -13.17
N GLY A 227 10.31 -13.76 -12.89
CA GLY A 227 8.86 -13.72 -12.67
C GLY A 227 8.03 -14.02 -13.92
N VAL A 228 8.57 -13.76 -15.12
CA VAL A 228 7.89 -14.02 -16.40
C VAL A 228 8.45 -15.23 -17.15
N LYS A 229 9.25 -16.06 -16.49
CA LYS A 229 9.88 -17.23 -17.08
C LYS A 229 8.85 -18.23 -17.58
N GLY A 230 8.99 -18.66 -18.82
CA GLY A 230 8.10 -19.66 -19.44
C GLY A 230 6.97 -19.07 -20.29
N TYR A 231 6.84 -17.75 -20.32
CA TYR A 231 5.91 -17.04 -21.21
C TYR A 231 6.60 -16.56 -22.48
N GLU A 232 5.82 -16.29 -23.52
CA GLU A 232 6.31 -15.60 -24.71
C GLU A 232 6.51 -14.11 -24.38
N LEU A 233 7.71 -13.61 -24.67
CA LEU A 233 8.16 -12.28 -24.26
C LEU A 233 8.42 -11.40 -25.49
N LEU A 234 8.03 -10.12 -25.37
CA LEU A 234 8.36 -9.09 -26.34
C LEU A 234 8.82 -7.81 -25.59
N PRO A 235 10.06 -7.40 -25.75
CA PRO A 235 11.21 -8.10 -26.39
C PRO A 235 11.63 -9.38 -25.63
N ALA A 236 12.57 -10.13 -26.15
CA ALA A 236 13.07 -11.35 -25.47
C ALA A 236 13.76 -11.05 -24.13
N GLU A 237 14.30 -9.84 -23.96
CA GLU A 237 14.86 -9.34 -22.70
C GLU A 237 14.14 -8.04 -22.30
N PRO A 238 13.93 -7.80 -20.98
CA PRO A 238 13.26 -6.57 -20.52
C PRO A 238 13.93 -5.30 -21.04
N PHE A 239 13.13 -4.30 -21.39
CA PHE A 239 13.58 -2.93 -21.52
C PHE A 239 13.93 -2.42 -20.12
N VAL A 240 15.18 -2.11 -19.90
CA VAL A 240 15.68 -1.59 -18.63
C VAL A 240 16.25 -0.19 -18.81
N GLY A 241 16.18 0.58 -17.76
CA GLY A 241 16.85 1.86 -17.68
C GLY A 241 17.03 2.29 -16.23
N ASP A 242 17.96 3.20 -16.05
CA ASP A 242 18.23 3.85 -14.80
C ASP A 242 18.51 5.34 -15.03
N PHE A 243 18.20 6.12 -14.04
CA PHE A 243 18.53 7.54 -13.99
C PHE A 243 18.84 7.95 -12.57
N ASN A 244 19.99 8.58 -12.38
CA ASN A 244 20.48 9.01 -11.07
C ASN A 244 20.78 10.51 -11.08
N ALA A 245 20.11 11.27 -10.21
CA ALA A 245 20.36 12.68 -9.95
C ALA A 245 20.51 12.92 -8.43
N PRO A 246 21.00 14.08 -8.00
CA PRO A 246 21.22 14.35 -6.57
C PRO A 246 19.99 14.30 -5.68
N HIS A 247 18.79 14.48 -6.23
CA HIS A 247 17.55 14.57 -5.44
C HIS A 247 16.51 13.51 -5.81
N GLU A 248 16.69 12.82 -6.93
CA GLU A 248 15.76 11.82 -7.43
C GLU A 248 16.49 10.82 -8.32
N ALA A 249 16.08 9.56 -8.25
CA ALA A 249 16.59 8.50 -9.11
C ALA A 249 15.44 7.57 -9.47
N ALA A 250 15.54 6.89 -10.60
CA ALA A 250 14.58 5.90 -11.03
C ALA A 250 15.28 4.75 -11.73
N ASP A 251 14.89 3.52 -11.38
CA ASP A 251 15.31 2.28 -12.02
C ASP A 251 14.06 1.55 -12.48
N TRP A 252 14.04 1.00 -13.70
CA TRP A 252 12.91 0.26 -14.21
C TRP A 252 13.30 -0.92 -15.08
N ALA A 253 12.45 -1.92 -15.09
CA ALA A 253 12.44 -3.01 -16.03
C ALA A 253 11.01 -3.20 -16.55
N VAL A 254 10.83 -3.31 -17.86
CA VAL A 254 9.53 -3.42 -18.53
C VAL A 254 9.59 -4.47 -19.62
N ILE A 255 8.55 -5.29 -19.72
CA ILE A 255 8.42 -6.32 -20.75
C ILE A 255 6.95 -6.55 -21.08
N TRP A 256 6.64 -7.02 -22.25
CA TRP A 256 5.27 -7.36 -22.65
C TRP A 256 5.12 -8.86 -22.89
N LEU A 257 3.94 -9.37 -22.56
CA LEU A 257 3.54 -10.76 -22.72
C LEU A 257 2.41 -10.85 -23.77
N PRO A 258 2.71 -10.88 -25.08
CA PRO A 258 1.70 -10.79 -26.14
C PRO A 258 0.62 -11.86 -26.04
N GLU A 259 0.98 -13.09 -25.72
CA GLU A 259 0.05 -14.22 -25.57
C GLU A 259 -0.62 -14.27 -24.18
N GLY A 260 -0.27 -13.36 -23.27
CA GLY A 260 -0.72 -13.34 -21.90
C GLY A 260 0.17 -14.12 -20.96
N GLY A 261 -0.19 -14.13 -19.67
CA GLY A 261 0.58 -14.75 -18.60
C GLY A 261 0.31 -14.07 -17.29
N GLU A 262 0.95 -14.55 -16.24
CA GLU A 262 0.96 -13.88 -14.95
C GLU A 262 1.84 -12.62 -15.02
N LEU A 263 1.25 -11.48 -14.72
CA LEU A 263 1.93 -10.19 -14.84
C LEU A 263 2.59 -9.81 -13.51
N VAL A 264 3.89 -9.57 -13.54
CA VAL A 264 4.60 -8.88 -12.46
C VAL A 264 4.36 -7.38 -12.62
N THR A 265 3.69 -6.75 -11.66
CA THR A 265 3.34 -5.32 -11.69
C THR A 265 3.68 -4.69 -10.36
N GLU A 266 4.95 -4.41 -10.14
CA GLU A 266 5.47 -3.95 -8.86
C GLU A 266 6.08 -2.56 -8.95
N SER A 267 5.87 -1.76 -7.91
CA SER A 267 6.48 -0.44 -7.82
C SER A 267 6.90 -0.11 -6.40
N TYR A 268 8.00 0.64 -6.30
CA TYR A 268 8.64 0.97 -5.03
C TYR A 268 9.07 2.43 -4.99
N VAL A 269 8.98 3.04 -3.81
CA VAL A 269 9.50 4.39 -3.56
C VAL A 269 10.36 4.36 -2.29
N ASN A 270 11.64 4.71 -2.41
CA ASN A 270 12.61 4.60 -1.32
C ASN A 270 12.58 3.21 -0.65
N LEU A 271 12.55 2.15 -1.47
CA LEU A 271 12.46 0.73 -1.07
C LEU A 271 11.14 0.33 -0.41
N ILE A 272 10.15 1.21 -0.32
CA ILE A 272 8.82 0.92 0.22
C ILE A 272 7.93 0.44 -0.92
N PRO A 273 7.29 -0.73 -0.80
CA PRO A 273 6.38 -1.22 -1.82
C PRO A 273 5.13 -0.33 -1.91
N THR A 274 4.77 0.06 -3.12
CA THR A 274 3.58 0.87 -3.39
C THR A 274 2.55 0.02 -4.13
N ALA A 275 1.88 -0.85 -3.39
CA ALA A 275 0.93 -1.83 -3.94
C ALA A 275 -0.21 -1.19 -4.75
N GLN A 276 -0.58 0.05 -4.42
CA GLN A 276 -1.59 0.84 -5.15
C GLN A 276 -0.96 1.80 -6.18
N GLY A 277 0.33 1.65 -6.48
CA GLY A 277 1.04 2.49 -7.43
C GLY A 277 1.12 3.96 -7.01
N GLY A 278 0.79 4.86 -7.91
CA GLY A 278 0.80 6.30 -7.65
C GLY A 278 1.37 7.11 -8.81
N THR A 279 1.83 8.31 -8.52
CA THR A 279 2.31 9.27 -9.52
C THR A 279 3.52 8.76 -10.32
N HIS A 280 4.41 7.97 -9.71
CA HIS A 280 5.56 7.36 -10.39
C HIS A 280 5.13 6.34 -11.45
N VAL A 281 4.15 5.47 -11.15
CA VAL A 281 3.60 4.50 -12.11
C VAL A 281 2.88 5.22 -13.25
N ASN A 282 2.13 6.29 -12.94
CA ASN A 282 1.52 7.13 -13.96
C ASN A 282 2.57 7.77 -14.87
N GLY A 283 3.71 8.19 -14.30
CA GLY A 283 4.85 8.70 -15.06
C GLY A 283 5.43 7.66 -16.00
N LEU A 284 5.66 6.41 -15.54
CA LEU A 284 6.12 5.31 -16.37
C LEU A 284 5.16 5.06 -17.55
N ARG A 285 3.85 4.95 -17.28
CA ARG A 285 2.83 4.77 -18.32
C ARG A 285 2.84 5.88 -19.34
N GLN A 286 2.94 7.14 -18.89
CA GLN A 286 2.93 8.29 -19.79
C GLN A 286 4.21 8.37 -20.62
N GLY A 287 5.38 8.13 -20.03
CA GLY A 287 6.66 8.14 -20.73
C GLY A 287 6.73 7.09 -21.85
N LEU A 288 6.30 5.85 -21.55
CA LEU A 288 6.21 4.79 -22.55
C LEU A 288 5.24 5.16 -23.69
N LEU A 289 4.07 5.75 -23.36
CA LEU A 289 3.08 6.16 -24.35
C LEU A 289 3.63 7.25 -25.28
N ASP A 290 4.24 8.28 -24.72
CA ASP A 290 4.71 9.42 -25.51
C ASP A 290 5.82 9.02 -26.46
N ALA A 291 6.78 8.20 -25.99
CA ALA A 291 7.83 7.67 -26.84
C ALA A 291 7.28 6.77 -27.98
N MET A 292 6.34 5.87 -27.65
CA MET A 292 5.73 4.99 -28.65
C MET A 292 4.91 5.77 -29.69
N ARG A 293 4.18 6.80 -29.27
CA ARG A 293 3.43 7.69 -30.18
C ARG A 293 4.37 8.39 -31.15
N GLU A 294 5.42 9.03 -30.64
CA GLU A 294 6.42 9.72 -31.47
C GLU A 294 7.07 8.75 -32.48
N PHE A 295 7.43 7.54 -32.03
CA PHE A 295 7.99 6.50 -32.90
C PHE A 295 7.02 6.11 -34.02
N CYS A 296 5.76 5.84 -33.66
CA CYS A 296 4.72 5.46 -34.63
C CYS A 296 4.39 6.58 -35.62
N GLU A 297 4.34 7.83 -35.15
CA GLU A 297 4.09 9.01 -35.99
C GLU A 297 5.24 9.23 -36.96
N PHE A 298 6.49 9.20 -36.50
CA PHE A 298 7.67 9.39 -37.32
C PHE A 298 7.78 8.35 -38.45
N ARG A 299 7.40 7.10 -38.17
CA ARG A 299 7.44 6.00 -39.13
C ARG A 299 6.15 5.77 -39.92
N ASN A 300 5.12 6.61 -39.69
CA ASN A 300 3.80 6.46 -40.31
C ASN A 300 3.15 5.07 -40.09
N LEU A 301 3.31 4.49 -38.90
CA LEU A 301 2.79 3.15 -38.57
C LEU A 301 1.30 3.18 -38.17
N LEU A 302 0.77 4.34 -37.75
CA LEU A 302 -0.60 4.46 -37.26
C LEU A 302 -1.62 4.41 -38.42
N PRO A 303 -2.57 3.45 -38.40
CA PRO A 303 -3.67 3.46 -39.35
C PRO A 303 -4.55 4.72 -39.19
N ARG A 304 -5.22 5.13 -40.27
CA ARG A 304 -6.11 6.30 -40.26
C ARG A 304 -7.18 6.18 -39.15
N GLY A 305 -7.25 7.18 -38.29
CA GLY A 305 -8.22 7.27 -37.20
C GLY A 305 -7.86 6.45 -35.94
N VAL A 306 -6.71 5.79 -35.90
CA VAL A 306 -6.20 5.13 -34.70
C VAL A 306 -5.35 6.12 -33.90
N LYS A 307 -5.66 6.25 -32.60
CA LYS A 307 -4.86 7.02 -31.65
C LYS A 307 -4.53 6.11 -30.48
N LEU A 308 -3.25 5.94 -30.21
CA LEU A 308 -2.79 5.15 -29.06
C LEU A 308 -3.14 5.86 -27.74
N THR A 309 -3.54 5.11 -26.75
CA THR A 309 -3.74 5.54 -25.37
C THR A 309 -2.78 4.80 -24.44
N ALA A 310 -2.64 5.26 -23.20
CA ALA A 310 -1.78 4.59 -22.24
C ALA A 310 -2.19 3.13 -22.00
N ASP A 311 -3.47 2.81 -22.08
CA ASP A 311 -3.96 1.46 -21.90
C ASP A 311 -3.51 0.51 -23.03
N ASP A 312 -3.35 1.02 -24.26
CA ASP A 312 -2.94 0.21 -25.41
C ASP A 312 -1.50 -0.30 -25.29
N ILE A 313 -0.61 0.50 -24.68
CA ILE A 313 0.78 0.10 -24.42
C ILE A 313 0.91 -0.64 -23.08
N TRP A 314 0.01 -0.37 -22.14
CA TRP A 314 0.03 -0.95 -20.79
C TRP A 314 -0.61 -2.34 -20.75
N GLU A 315 -1.45 -2.68 -21.70
CA GLU A 315 -2.08 -3.99 -21.78
C GLU A 315 -1.01 -5.09 -21.91
N ARG A 316 -1.05 -6.07 -20.99
CA ARG A 316 -0.08 -7.16 -20.88
C ARG A 316 1.38 -6.72 -20.65
N CYS A 317 1.54 -5.54 -20.06
CA CYS A 317 2.83 -5.01 -19.67
C CYS A 317 3.18 -5.46 -18.24
N ALA A 318 4.23 -6.26 -18.11
CA ALA A 318 4.84 -6.56 -16.82
C ALA A 318 5.97 -5.56 -16.54
N TYR A 319 6.06 -5.07 -15.31
CA TYR A 319 7.06 -4.09 -14.95
C TYR A 319 7.46 -4.17 -13.48
N VAL A 320 8.67 -3.72 -13.20
CA VAL A 320 9.14 -3.36 -11.87
C VAL A 320 9.74 -1.96 -11.96
N LEU A 321 9.26 -1.06 -11.10
CA LEU A 321 9.70 0.33 -11.03
C LEU A 321 10.17 0.66 -9.63
N SER A 322 11.38 1.17 -9.50
CA SER A 322 11.95 1.67 -8.24
C SER A 322 12.28 3.15 -8.39
N VAL A 323 11.69 3.98 -7.55
CA VAL A 323 11.98 5.42 -7.51
C VAL A 323 12.59 5.77 -6.17
N LYS A 324 13.64 6.57 -6.19
CA LYS A 324 14.27 7.15 -5.00
C LYS A 324 14.11 8.67 -5.09
N MET A 325 13.59 9.27 -4.04
CA MET A 325 13.35 10.71 -4.01
C MET A 325 13.45 11.27 -2.59
N GLN A 326 13.76 12.54 -2.48
CA GLN A 326 13.72 13.26 -1.22
C GLN A 326 12.26 13.60 -0.88
N ASP A 327 11.90 13.47 0.40
CA ASP A 327 10.60 13.84 0.96
C ASP A 327 9.37 13.32 0.17
N PRO A 328 9.26 11.99 -0.08
CA PRO A 328 8.12 11.44 -0.78
C PRO A 328 6.83 11.65 0.03
N GLN A 329 5.76 12.06 -0.67
CA GLN A 329 4.43 12.18 -0.08
C GLN A 329 3.59 10.98 -0.46
N PHE A 330 3.06 10.30 0.54
CA PHE A 330 2.19 9.14 0.34
C PHE A 330 0.74 9.48 0.67
N ALA A 331 -0.17 8.72 0.11
CA ALA A 331 -1.57 8.75 0.46
C ALA A 331 -1.84 7.78 1.62
N GLY A 332 -1.65 8.25 2.86
CA GLY A 332 -1.87 7.49 4.10
C GLY A 332 -0.60 6.89 4.73
N GLN A 333 -0.75 6.42 5.97
CA GLN A 333 0.35 5.87 6.80
C GLN A 333 0.94 4.56 6.26
N THR A 334 0.14 3.73 5.60
CA THR A 334 0.59 2.46 5.00
C THR A 334 1.53 2.65 3.81
N LYS A 335 1.67 3.89 3.31
CA LYS A 335 2.57 4.28 2.21
C LYS A 335 2.36 3.50 0.90
N GLU A 336 1.19 2.92 0.71
CA GLU A 336 0.88 2.06 -0.45
C GLU A 336 0.78 2.81 -1.78
N ARG A 337 0.59 4.13 -1.74
CA ARG A 337 0.42 4.95 -2.93
C ARG A 337 1.20 6.27 -2.84
N LEU A 338 2.04 6.53 -3.84
CA LEU A 338 2.74 7.81 -3.96
C LEU A 338 1.81 8.91 -4.50
N SER A 339 1.82 10.08 -3.84
CA SER A 339 1.03 11.26 -4.23
C SER A 339 1.86 12.48 -4.69
N SER A 340 3.19 12.41 -4.62
CA SER A 340 4.10 13.49 -5.05
C SER A 340 3.94 13.80 -6.53
N ARG A 341 3.29 14.93 -6.90
CA ARG A 341 2.95 15.27 -8.29
C ARG A 341 4.16 15.40 -9.21
N GLN A 342 5.24 15.99 -8.71
CA GLN A 342 6.48 16.20 -9.47
C GLN A 342 7.12 14.88 -9.92
N CYS A 343 6.93 13.80 -9.18
CA CYS A 343 7.46 12.49 -9.52
C CYS A 343 6.89 11.96 -10.85
N ALA A 344 5.63 12.25 -11.17
CA ALA A 344 5.03 11.83 -12.45
C ALA A 344 5.75 12.46 -13.65
N ALA A 345 6.04 13.76 -13.58
CA ALA A 345 6.74 14.48 -14.66
C ALA A 345 8.20 14.00 -14.79
N PHE A 346 8.88 13.80 -13.64
CA PHE A 346 10.25 13.28 -13.61
C PHE A 346 10.33 11.90 -14.29
N VAL A 347 9.57 10.92 -13.79
CA VAL A 347 9.59 9.55 -14.32
C VAL A 347 9.16 9.53 -15.79
N SER A 348 8.12 10.30 -16.16
CA SER A 348 7.68 10.39 -17.55
C SER A 348 8.78 10.90 -18.47
N GLY A 349 9.51 11.93 -18.06
CA GLY A 349 10.61 12.50 -18.86
C GLY A 349 11.73 11.50 -19.09
N VAL A 350 12.29 10.93 -18.01
CA VAL A 350 13.44 10.01 -18.11
C VAL A 350 13.11 8.72 -18.84
N VAL A 351 11.90 8.19 -18.62
CA VAL A 351 11.43 6.98 -19.31
C VAL A 351 11.18 7.26 -20.79
N LYS A 352 10.56 8.38 -21.13
CA LYS A 352 10.33 8.79 -22.51
C LYS A 352 11.65 8.85 -23.28
N ASP A 353 12.63 9.57 -22.74
CA ASP A 353 13.92 9.74 -23.40
C ASP A 353 14.65 8.41 -23.59
N SER A 354 14.73 7.60 -22.55
CA SER A 354 15.35 6.27 -22.60
C SER A 354 14.63 5.32 -23.56
N PHE A 355 13.29 5.29 -23.52
CA PHE A 355 12.51 4.41 -24.39
C PHE A 355 12.55 4.87 -25.85
N SER A 356 12.56 6.16 -26.12
CA SER A 356 12.75 6.70 -27.46
C SER A 356 14.08 6.26 -28.07
N LEU A 357 15.17 6.30 -27.29
CA LEU A 357 16.48 5.80 -27.73
C LEU A 357 16.41 4.30 -28.02
N TRP A 358 15.85 3.52 -27.08
CA TRP A 358 15.72 2.08 -27.21
C TRP A 358 14.92 1.66 -28.45
N LEU A 359 13.80 2.34 -28.74
CA LEU A 359 12.97 2.11 -29.94
C LEU A 359 13.75 2.37 -31.24
N ASN A 360 14.53 3.46 -31.27
CA ASN A 360 15.30 3.83 -32.45
C ASN A 360 16.53 2.95 -32.70
N GLU A 361 17.14 2.42 -31.63
CA GLU A 361 18.24 1.47 -31.74
C GLU A 361 17.80 0.09 -32.23
N ARG A 362 16.54 -0.29 -32.00
CA ARG A 362 15.97 -1.62 -32.27
C ARG A 362 14.70 -1.55 -33.11
N PRO A 363 14.79 -0.97 -34.34
CA PRO A 363 13.59 -0.63 -35.11
C PRO A 363 12.67 -1.81 -35.42
N GLN A 364 13.20 -3.00 -35.65
CA GLN A 364 12.38 -4.19 -35.91
C GLN A 364 11.57 -4.64 -34.69
N LEU A 365 12.19 -4.66 -33.52
CA LEU A 365 11.49 -4.96 -32.26
C LEU A 365 10.47 -3.87 -31.89
N ALA A 366 10.82 -2.62 -32.13
CA ALA A 366 9.95 -1.48 -31.90
C ALA A 366 8.70 -1.52 -32.80
N GLU A 367 8.85 -1.91 -34.07
CA GLU A 367 7.74 -2.12 -35.00
C GLU A 367 6.83 -3.27 -34.54
N GLN A 368 7.38 -4.40 -34.08
CA GLN A 368 6.60 -5.51 -33.52
C GLN A 368 5.81 -5.05 -32.28
N LEU A 369 6.44 -4.30 -31.39
CA LEU A 369 5.76 -3.76 -30.21
C LEU A 369 4.68 -2.74 -30.59
N ALA A 370 4.94 -1.90 -31.59
CA ALA A 370 3.95 -0.97 -32.12
C ALA A 370 2.74 -1.71 -32.73
N GLU A 371 2.97 -2.83 -33.43
CA GLU A 371 1.88 -3.68 -33.96
C GLU A 371 1.01 -4.24 -32.83
N VAL A 372 1.61 -4.71 -31.72
CA VAL A 372 0.85 -5.14 -30.53
C VAL A 372 0.02 -3.99 -29.95
N CYS A 373 0.60 -2.80 -29.79
CA CYS A 373 -0.10 -1.64 -29.28
C CYS A 373 -1.25 -1.19 -30.23
N ILE A 374 -1.04 -1.23 -31.53
CA ILE A 374 -2.05 -0.91 -32.53
C ILE A 374 -3.18 -1.96 -32.53
N ALA A 375 -2.84 -3.25 -32.37
CA ALA A 375 -3.83 -4.32 -32.23
C ALA A 375 -4.69 -4.12 -30.97
N ASN A 376 -4.08 -3.72 -29.86
CA ASN A 376 -4.78 -3.37 -28.62
C ASN A 376 -5.72 -2.17 -28.84
N ALA A 377 -5.25 -1.10 -29.50
CA ALA A 377 -6.07 0.06 -29.86
C ALA A 377 -7.25 -0.33 -30.74
N HIS A 378 -7.04 -1.19 -31.75
CA HIS A 378 -8.12 -1.73 -32.58
C HIS A 378 -9.12 -2.56 -31.77
N ARG A 379 -8.66 -3.40 -30.82
CA ARG A 379 -9.51 -4.18 -29.93
C ARG A 379 -10.37 -3.25 -29.06
N ARG A 380 -9.76 -2.26 -28.43
CA ARG A 380 -10.45 -1.22 -27.65
C ARG A 380 -11.48 -0.47 -28.51
N MET A 381 -11.12 -0.03 -29.70
CA MET A 381 -12.03 0.69 -30.61
C MET A 381 -13.17 -0.21 -31.12
N ARG A 382 -12.92 -1.49 -31.38
CA ARG A 382 -13.95 -2.48 -31.75
C ARG A 382 -14.91 -2.74 -30.58
N ALA A 383 -14.37 -2.89 -29.36
CA ALA A 383 -15.18 -2.99 -28.14
C ALA A 383 -16.06 -1.76 -27.98
N ALA A 384 -15.52 -0.56 -28.15
CA ALA A 384 -16.28 0.68 -28.12
C ALA A 384 -17.35 0.78 -29.23
N LYS A 385 -17.08 0.26 -30.44
CA LYS A 385 -18.07 0.22 -31.54
C LYS A 385 -19.11 -0.89 -31.40
N LYS A 386 -18.82 -2.00 -30.72
CA LYS A 386 -19.76 -3.12 -30.47
C LYS A 386 -20.85 -2.79 -29.44
N VAL A 387 -20.77 -1.64 -28.79
CA VAL A 387 -21.77 -1.16 -27.80
C VAL A 387 -22.95 -0.46 -28.50
N VAL A 388 -23.50 -1.07 -29.55
CA VAL A 388 -24.95 -1.04 -29.75
C VAL A 388 -25.47 -2.32 -29.07
N ARG A 389 -25.94 -2.16 -27.83
CA ARG A 389 -26.50 -3.25 -27.03
C ARG A 389 -27.45 -4.09 -27.87
N LYS A 390 -27.10 -5.35 -28.16
CA LYS A 390 -28.11 -6.37 -28.35
C LYS A 390 -28.91 -6.37 -27.04
N LYS A 391 -30.19 -6.05 -27.11
CA LYS A 391 -31.13 -6.34 -26.01
C LYS A 391 -30.87 -7.79 -25.59
N VAL A 392 -30.48 -7.96 -24.32
CA VAL A 392 -30.36 -9.27 -23.71
C VAL A 392 -31.76 -9.88 -23.74
N ALA A 393 -32.03 -10.72 -24.74
CA ALA A 393 -33.21 -11.56 -24.75
C ALA A 393 -32.89 -12.71 -23.78
N SER A 394 -33.68 -12.79 -22.70
CA SER A 394 -33.70 -13.83 -21.67
C SER A 394 -32.55 -13.79 -20.61
N GLY A 395 -32.61 -12.80 -19.69
CA GLY A 395 -32.00 -12.80 -18.37
C GLY A 395 -32.87 -12.00 -17.40
N PRO A 396 -32.71 -12.12 -16.08
CA PRO A 396 -33.45 -11.29 -15.14
C PRO A 396 -33.22 -9.82 -15.47
N ALA A 397 -34.30 -9.01 -15.43
CA ALA A 397 -34.23 -7.57 -15.69
C ALA A 397 -33.26 -6.94 -14.64
N LEU A 398 -32.31 -6.11 -15.09
CA LEU A 398 -31.45 -5.40 -14.18
C LEU A 398 -32.22 -4.58 -13.15
N PRO A 399 -31.75 -4.48 -11.90
CA PRO A 399 -32.42 -3.73 -10.86
C PRO A 399 -32.71 -2.30 -11.30
N GLY A 400 -33.94 -1.83 -11.12
CA GLY A 400 -34.34 -0.48 -11.57
C GLY A 400 -33.57 0.66 -10.89
N LYS A 401 -33.00 0.40 -9.73
CA LYS A 401 -32.14 1.34 -9.00
C LYS A 401 -30.69 1.42 -9.55
N LEU A 402 -30.25 0.43 -10.34
CA LEU A 402 -28.92 0.42 -10.96
C LEU A 402 -28.86 1.48 -12.06
N THR A 403 -27.87 2.35 -11.99
CA THR A 403 -27.52 3.27 -13.07
C THR A 403 -26.22 2.76 -13.71
N ASP A 404 -26.38 1.99 -14.77
CA ASP A 404 -25.31 1.24 -15.43
C ASP A 404 -24.37 2.16 -16.24
N CYS A 405 -23.16 1.69 -16.51
CA CYS A 405 -22.20 2.33 -17.39
C CYS A 405 -22.36 1.85 -18.84
N SER A 406 -21.79 2.60 -19.80
CA SER A 406 -21.89 2.27 -21.22
C SER A 406 -20.86 1.23 -21.68
N MET A 407 -19.73 1.10 -20.98
CA MET A 407 -18.65 0.16 -21.29
C MET A 407 -18.99 -1.25 -20.81
N GLN A 408 -18.42 -2.26 -21.51
CA GLN A 408 -18.56 -3.67 -21.16
C GLN A 408 -17.19 -4.36 -20.94
N ASP A 409 -16.11 -3.58 -21.01
CA ASP A 409 -14.77 -4.09 -20.73
C ASP A 409 -14.62 -4.32 -19.23
N LEU A 410 -14.55 -5.59 -18.83
CA LEU A 410 -14.44 -6.00 -17.43
C LEU A 410 -13.24 -5.34 -16.73
N ALA A 411 -12.11 -5.21 -17.41
CA ALA A 411 -10.90 -4.64 -16.82
C ALA A 411 -11.06 -3.16 -16.41
N ARG A 412 -12.01 -2.45 -17.00
CA ARG A 412 -12.21 -1.02 -16.78
C ARG A 412 -13.49 -0.67 -16.05
N THR A 413 -14.49 -1.54 -16.06
CA THR A 413 -15.81 -1.26 -15.50
C THR A 413 -15.82 -1.37 -13.98
N GLU A 414 -16.55 -0.47 -13.34
CA GLU A 414 -16.63 -0.35 -11.88
C GLU A 414 -18.08 -0.21 -11.44
N LEU A 415 -18.47 -0.95 -10.40
CA LEU A 415 -19.75 -0.81 -9.74
C LEU A 415 -19.56 -0.21 -8.35
N PHE A 416 -20.16 0.95 -8.11
CA PHE A 416 -20.20 1.55 -6.77
C PHE A 416 -21.51 1.17 -6.09
N LEU A 417 -21.41 0.46 -4.97
CA LEU A 417 -22.49 0.21 -4.04
C LEU A 417 -22.52 1.36 -3.04
N VAL A 418 -23.52 2.23 -3.14
CA VAL A 418 -23.54 3.51 -2.43
C VAL A 418 -24.64 3.50 -1.37
N GLU A 419 -24.31 3.93 -0.16
CA GLU A 419 -25.25 4.06 0.94
C GLU A 419 -26.30 5.15 0.66
N GLY A 420 -27.56 4.75 0.63
CA GLY A 420 -28.71 5.65 0.56
C GLY A 420 -28.96 6.29 -0.82
N ASP A 421 -30.18 6.77 -0.99
CA ASP A 421 -30.61 7.41 -2.25
C ASP A 421 -30.01 8.82 -2.42
N SER A 422 -29.72 9.54 -1.32
CA SER A 422 -29.13 10.88 -1.36
C SER A 422 -27.70 10.86 -1.89
N ALA A 423 -26.82 10.07 -1.26
CA ALA A 423 -25.44 9.90 -1.71
C ALA A 423 -25.41 9.22 -3.09
N GLY A 424 -26.32 8.27 -3.35
CA GLY A 424 -26.53 7.69 -4.67
C GLY A 424 -26.85 8.73 -5.75
N GLY A 425 -27.60 9.77 -5.43
CA GLY A 425 -27.90 10.89 -6.31
C GLY A 425 -26.66 11.70 -6.68
N SER A 426 -25.85 12.07 -5.68
CA SER A 426 -24.55 12.76 -5.86
C SER A 426 -23.58 11.89 -6.65
N ALA A 427 -23.47 10.60 -6.34
CA ALA A 427 -22.60 9.66 -7.04
C ALA A 427 -23.01 9.46 -8.51
N LYS A 428 -24.30 9.41 -8.82
CA LYS A 428 -24.80 9.36 -10.21
C LYS A 428 -24.41 10.58 -11.04
N GLN A 429 -24.29 11.75 -10.43
CA GLN A 429 -23.84 12.96 -11.09
C GLN A 429 -22.29 13.04 -11.17
N ALA A 430 -21.62 12.52 -10.16
CA ALA A 430 -20.16 12.54 -10.05
C ALA A 430 -19.46 11.52 -10.97
N ARG A 431 -20.11 10.40 -11.27
CA ARG A 431 -19.51 9.26 -11.98
C ARG A 431 -19.05 9.56 -13.39
N ASP A 432 -18.09 8.83 -13.86
CA ASP A 432 -17.84 8.67 -15.29
C ASP A 432 -18.86 7.70 -15.87
N ARG A 433 -19.68 8.19 -16.80
CA ARG A 433 -20.77 7.39 -17.40
C ARG A 433 -20.28 6.29 -18.31
N GLU A 434 -19.03 6.38 -18.75
CA GLU A 434 -18.44 5.41 -19.64
C GLU A 434 -18.18 4.09 -18.92
N PHE A 435 -17.54 4.12 -17.75
CA PHE A 435 -17.07 2.90 -17.07
C PHE A 435 -17.54 2.73 -15.61
N GLN A 436 -18.21 3.74 -15.01
CA GLN A 436 -18.69 3.65 -13.62
C GLN A 436 -20.20 3.48 -13.56
N ALA A 437 -20.65 2.42 -12.91
CA ALA A 437 -22.03 2.15 -12.58
C ALA A 437 -22.29 2.46 -11.10
N ILE A 438 -23.52 2.93 -10.79
CA ILE A 438 -23.95 3.27 -9.43
C ILE A 438 -25.18 2.47 -9.06
N MET A 439 -25.14 1.84 -7.90
CA MET A 439 -26.28 1.16 -7.30
C MET A 439 -26.47 1.64 -5.85
N PRO A 440 -27.46 2.50 -5.59
CA PRO A 440 -27.78 2.90 -4.24
C PRO A 440 -28.43 1.74 -3.46
N LEU A 441 -28.04 1.60 -2.20
CA LEU A 441 -28.59 0.62 -1.27
C LEU A 441 -29.58 1.31 -0.31
N ARG A 442 -30.71 0.67 -0.04
CA ARG A 442 -31.73 1.21 0.85
C ARG A 442 -31.56 0.69 2.27
N GLY A 443 -30.81 1.47 3.07
CA GLY A 443 -30.55 1.14 4.46
C GLY A 443 -29.55 -0.01 4.65
N LYS A 444 -29.51 -0.55 5.87
CA LYS A 444 -28.59 -1.65 6.24
C LYS A 444 -29.03 -2.94 5.56
N ILE A 445 -28.11 -3.61 4.90
CA ILE A 445 -28.36 -4.94 4.33
C ILE A 445 -28.50 -5.98 5.44
N LEU A 446 -29.07 -7.12 5.08
CA LEU A 446 -29.16 -8.28 5.98
C LEU A 446 -27.76 -8.67 6.46
N ASN A 447 -27.61 -8.96 7.75
CA ASN A 447 -26.42 -9.63 8.24
C ASN A 447 -26.40 -11.08 7.69
N THR A 448 -25.57 -11.29 6.69
CA THR A 448 -25.50 -12.54 5.94
C THR A 448 -24.54 -13.56 6.55
N TRP A 449 -23.84 -13.22 7.63
CA TRP A 449 -22.79 -14.08 8.20
C TRP A 449 -23.31 -15.46 8.66
N GLU A 450 -24.50 -15.51 9.24
CA GLU A 450 -25.13 -16.77 9.70
C GLU A 450 -26.19 -17.31 8.72
N VAL A 451 -26.27 -16.78 7.51
CA VAL A 451 -27.31 -17.14 6.53
C VAL A 451 -26.69 -17.99 5.41
N SER A 452 -27.40 -19.02 4.95
CA SER A 452 -26.97 -19.84 3.80
C SER A 452 -27.20 -19.11 2.46
N ALA A 453 -26.51 -19.55 1.38
CA ALA A 453 -26.63 -18.97 0.05
C ALA A 453 -28.07 -18.90 -0.46
N ASP A 454 -28.84 -19.98 -0.27
CA ASP A 454 -30.24 -20.03 -0.71
C ASP A 454 -31.13 -19.02 0.02
N GLN A 455 -30.84 -18.76 1.30
CA GLN A 455 -31.58 -17.83 2.13
C GLN A 455 -31.17 -16.38 1.92
N VAL A 456 -29.92 -16.15 1.55
CA VAL A 456 -29.37 -14.80 1.38
C VAL A 456 -30.02 -14.08 0.19
N LEU A 457 -30.39 -14.81 -0.85
CA LEU A 457 -31.12 -14.28 -2.02
C LEU A 457 -32.59 -13.91 -1.73
N ALA A 458 -33.14 -14.30 -0.58
CA ALA A 458 -34.43 -13.82 -0.13
C ALA A 458 -34.41 -12.32 0.24
N SER A 459 -33.25 -11.77 0.52
CA SER A 459 -33.06 -10.33 0.67
C SER A 459 -33.05 -9.64 -0.69
N GLN A 460 -33.99 -8.71 -0.92
CA GLN A 460 -34.07 -7.97 -2.19
C GLN A 460 -32.75 -7.23 -2.51
N GLU A 461 -32.10 -6.66 -1.50
CA GLU A 461 -30.83 -5.94 -1.69
C GLU A 461 -29.71 -6.87 -2.16
N VAL A 462 -29.60 -8.07 -1.58
CA VAL A 462 -28.59 -9.06 -1.98
C VAL A 462 -28.91 -9.64 -3.36
N HIS A 463 -30.17 -9.93 -3.61
CA HIS A 463 -30.63 -10.35 -4.94
C HIS A 463 -30.28 -9.31 -6.01
N ASP A 464 -30.55 -8.03 -5.75
CA ASP A 464 -30.23 -6.95 -6.68
C ASP A 464 -28.70 -6.83 -6.90
N ILE A 465 -27.89 -7.02 -5.86
CA ILE A 465 -26.43 -7.05 -5.98
C ILE A 465 -25.99 -8.22 -6.87
N SER A 466 -26.49 -9.43 -6.63
CA SER A 466 -26.18 -10.63 -7.42
C SER A 466 -26.53 -10.41 -8.90
N VAL A 467 -27.73 -9.91 -9.19
CA VAL A 467 -28.19 -9.62 -10.57
C VAL A 467 -27.34 -8.51 -11.21
N ALA A 468 -26.98 -7.47 -10.48
CA ALA A 468 -26.13 -6.40 -10.99
C ALA A 468 -24.73 -6.91 -11.33
N LEU A 469 -24.14 -7.75 -10.46
CA LEU A 469 -22.84 -8.37 -10.66
C LEU A 469 -22.84 -9.41 -11.80
N GLY A 470 -23.96 -10.11 -11.99
CA GLY A 470 -24.06 -11.25 -12.90
C GLY A 470 -23.48 -12.54 -12.32
N ILE A 471 -23.33 -12.61 -10.99
CA ILE A 471 -22.74 -13.74 -10.25
C ILE A 471 -23.68 -14.15 -9.13
N ASP A 472 -23.91 -15.45 -9.01
CA ASP A 472 -24.68 -16.01 -7.91
C ASP A 472 -23.84 -16.18 -6.64
N PRO A 473 -24.42 -16.05 -5.44
CA PRO A 473 -23.74 -16.37 -4.20
C PRO A 473 -23.12 -17.78 -4.22
N ASP A 474 -21.95 -17.93 -3.60
CA ASP A 474 -21.15 -19.16 -3.51
C ASP A 474 -20.69 -19.75 -4.86
N SER A 475 -20.80 -18.97 -5.95
CA SER A 475 -20.29 -19.36 -7.27
C SER A 475 -18.77 -19.15 -7.37
N GLU A 476 -18.07 -20.19 -7.83
CA GLU A 476 -16.66 -20.10 -8.24
C GLU A 476 -16.48 -19.60 -9.69
N ASP A 477 -17.55 -19.63 -10.49
CA ASP A 477 -17.54 -19.19 -11.88
C ASP A 477 -17.78 -17.69 -11.99
N LEU A 478 -16.74 -16.96 -12.40
CA LEU A 478 -16.77 -15.51 -12.61
C LEU A 478 -17.05 -15.11 -14.07
N SER A 479 -17.35 -16.06 -14.96
CA SER A 479 -17.56 -15.78 -16.39
C SER A 479 -18.73 -14.82 -16.66
N GLY A 480 -19.69 -14.76 -15.75
CA GLY A 480 -20.83 -13.85 -15.81
C GLY A 480 -20.58 -12.43 -15.26
N LEU A 481 -19.39 -12.19 -14.69
CA LEU A 481 -19.07 -10.93 -14.02
C LEU A 481 -19.19 -9.73 -14.96
N ARG A 482 -19.88 -8.67 -14.49
CA ARG A 482 -20.17 -7.48 -15.29
C ARG A 482 -19.27 -6.29 -15.00
N TYR A 483 -18.61 -6.27 -13.85
CA TYR A 483 -17.75 -5.16 -13.41
C TYR A 483 -16.44 -5.69 -12.84
N GLY A 484 -15.33 -5.17 -13.33
CA GLY A 484 -14.00 -5.57 -12.88
C GLY A 484 -13.63 -5.06 -11.49
N LYS A 485 -14.33 -4.03 -11.02
CA LYS A 485 -14.22 -3.55 -9.64
C LYS A 485 -15.58 -3.32 -9.03
N VAL A 486 -15.74 -3.78 -7.81
CA VAL A 486 -16.90 -3.53 -6.96
C VAL A 486 -16.44 -2.68 -5.79
N CYS A 487 -16.89 -1.43 -5.75
CA CYS A 487 -16.46 -0.44 -4.77
C CYS A 487 -17.58 -0.19 -3.76
N ILE A 488 -17.34 -0.46 -2.49
CA ILE A 488 -18.23 -0.14 -1.39
C ILE A 488 -18.01 1.32 -1.02
N LEU A 489 -19.05 2.14 -1.07
CA LEU A 489 -19.01 3.56 -0.76
C LEU A 489 -20.08 3.88 0.29
N ALA A 490 -19.63 4.02 1.52
CA ALA A 490 -20.47 4.30 2.69
C ALA A 490 -20.01 5.62 3.36
N ASP A 491 -20.89 6.20 4.16
CA ASP A 491 -20.60 7.37 4.96
C ASP A 491 -19.50 7.06 5.98
N ALA A 492 -18.74 8.07 6.38
CA ALA A 492 -17.65 7.89 7.36
C ALA A 492 -18.14 7.95 8.82
N ASP A 493 -19.43 7.82 9.05
CA ASP A 493 -20.03 7.72 10.38
C ASP A 493 -20.20 6.26 10.85
N SER A 494 -20.71 6.07 12.07
CA SER A 494 -20.89 4.74 12.67
C SER A 494 -21.88 3.85 11.89
N ASP A 495 -22.88 4.45 11.24
CA ASP A 495 -23.88 3.72 10.46
C ASP A 495 -23.29 3.27 9.12
N GLY A 496 -22.55 4.15 8.46
CA GLY A 496 -21.86 3.83 7.21
C GLY A 496 -20.77 2.77 7.39
N LEU A 497 -19.98 2.86 8.47
CA LEU A 497 -19.00 1.82 8.82
C LEU A 497 -19.69 0.45 9.07
N HIS A 498 -20.87 0.45 9.69
CA HIS A 498 -21.65 -0.78 9.88
C HIS A 498 -22.13 -1.35 8.54
N ILE A 499 -22.63 -0.50 7.62
CA ILE A 499 -23.05 -0.92 6.27
C ILE A 499 -21.86 -1.48 5.49
N ALA A 500 -20.71 -0.81 5.53
CA ALA A 500 -19.48 -1.29 4.90
C ALA A 500 -19.08 -2.66 5.46
N THR A 501 -19.12 -2.85 6.78
CA THR A 501 -18.81 -4.14 7.42
C THR A 501 -19.75 -5.25 6.98
N LEU A 502 -21.07 -4.98 6.88
CA LEU A 502 -22.06 -5.95 6.41
C LEU A 502 -21.84 -6.33 4.94
N LEU A 503 -21.44 -5.37 4.10
CA LEU A 503 -21.10 -5.62 2.70
C LEU A 503 -19.80 -6.42 2.58
N CYS A 504 -18.76 -6.08 3.35
CA CYS A 504 -17.54 -6.86 3.39
C CYS A 504 -17.83 -8.32 3.80
N ALA A 505 -18.66 -8.52 4.83
CA ALA A 505 -19.09 -9.86 5.26
C ALA A 505 -19.85 -10.62 4.16
N LEU A 506 -20.74 -9.95 3.43
CA LEU A 506 -21.45 -10.52 2.30
C LEU A 506 -20.46 -11.02 1.24
N PHE A 507 -19.47 -10.19 0.86
CA PHE A 507 -18.49 -10.54 -0.15
C PHE A 507 -17.54 -11.63 0.32
N VAL A 508 -17.01 -11.53 1.53
CA VAL A 508 -16.10 -12.54 2.10
C VAL A 508 -16.76 -13.92 2.19
N LYS A 509 -18.04 -13.97 2.57
CA LYS A 509 -18.74 -15.24 2.77
C LYS A 509 -19.37 -15.78 1.49
N HIS A 510 -20.15 -14.96 0.78
CA HIS A 510 -21.01 -15.43 -0.31
C HIS A 510 -20.50 -15.12 -1.71
N PHE A 511 -19.52 -14.24 -1.83
CA PHE A 511 -18.85 -13.91 -3.10
C PHE A 511 -17.32 -14.06 -2.96
N HIS A 512 -16.92 -15.12 -2.27
CA HIS A 512 -15.52 -15.40 -1.95
C HIS A 512 -14.60 -15.38 -3.18
N ALA A 513 -15.06 -15.95 -4.30
CA ALA A 513 -14.31 -15.95 -5.56
C ALA A 513 -14.01 -14.52 -6.05
N LEU A 514 -14.91 -13.55 -5.87
CA LEU A 514 -14.68 -12.15 -6.23
C LEU A 514 -13.61 -11.50 -5.35
N VAL A 515 -13.62 -11.79 -4.05
CA VAL A 515 -12.61 -11.27 -3.10
C VAL A 515 -11.25 -11.88 -3.43
N LYS A 516 -11.19 -13.20 -3.63
CA LYS A 516 -9.96 -13.92 -3.97
C LYS A 516 -9.36 -13.46 -5.31
N ALA A 517 -10.20 -13.12 -6.28
CA ALA A 517 -9.77 -12.58 -7.57
C ALA A 517 -9.43 -11.07 -7.51
N GLY A 518 -9.59 -10.41 -6.36
CA GLY A 518 -9.20 -9.01 -6.17
C GLY A 518 -10.16 -7.98 -6.76
N HIS A 519 -11.43 -8.32 -6.91
CA HIS A 519 -12.44 -7.44 -7.52
C HIS A 519 -13.15 -6.50 -6.54
N VAL A 520 -13.01 -6.70 -5.21
CA VAL A 520 -13.79 -5.96 -4.20
C VAL A 520 -12.92 -4.93 -3.50
N TYR A 521 -13.45 -3.71 -3.38
CA TYR A 521 -12.75 -2.56 -2.78
C TYR A 521 -13.67 -1.77 -1.84
N VAL A 522 -13.10 -1.13 -0.84
CA VAL A 522 -13.76 -0.13 0.00
C VAL A 522 -13.22 1.24 -0.39
N ALA A 523 -14.12 2.16 -0.73
CA ALA A 523 -13.75 3.53 -1.04
C ALA A 523 -13.62 4.34 0.25
N MET A 524 -12.60 5.19 0.32
CA MET A 524 -12.27 6.02 1.48
C MET A 524 -12.56 7.50 1.15
N PRO A 525 -13.79 8.00 1.40
CA PRO A 525 -14.08 9.42 1.24
C PRO A 525 -13.36 10.24 2.33
N PRO A 526 -12.95 11.48 2.03
CA PRO A 526 -12.33 12.34 3.04
C PRO A 526 -13.35 12.85 4.05
N LEU A 527 -12.95 12.97 5.32
CA LEU A 527 -13.72 13.62 6.38
C LEU A 527 -13.61 15.15 6.36
N TYR A 528 -12.50 15.68 5.85
CA TYR A 528 -12.22 17.11 5.91
C TYR A 528 -11.88 17.69 4.55
N ARG A 529 -12.40 18.89 4.32
CA ARG A 529 -11.94 19.83 3.29
C ARG A 529 -11.27 21.01 3.96
N ILE A 530 -10.10 21.41 3.46
CA ILE A 530 -9.28 22.49 3.99
C ILE A 530 -9.01 23.47 2.85
N ASP A 531 -9.60 24.65 2.92
CA ASP A 531 -9.41 25.70 1.95
C ASP A 531 -8.31 26.66 2.44
N CYS A 532 -7.27 26.88 1.64
CA CYS A 532 -6.19 27.81 1.91
C CYS A 532 -6.02 28.78 0.73
N GLY A 533 -6.69 29.91 0.77
CA GLY A 533 -6.74 30.86 -0.34
C GLY A 533 -7.46 30.29 -1.56
N LYS A 534 -6.71 29.94 -2.61
CA LYS A 534 -7.24 29.28 -3.84
C LYS A 534 -6.98 27.78 -3.89
N GLU A 535 -6.23 27.25 -2.95
CA GLU A 535 -5.86 25.84 -2.89
C GLU A 535 -6.84 25.09 -1.99
N VAL A 536 -7.24 23.90 -2.40
CA VAL A 536 -8.13 23.01 -1.66
C VAL A 536 -7.37 21.72 -1.35
N TYR A 537 -7.44 21.30 -0.09
CA TYR A 537 -6.87 20.04 0.39
C TYR A 537 -7.98 19.20 1.01
N TYR A 538 -7.80 17.89 0.96
CA TYR A 538 -8.69 16.94 1.57
C TYR A 538 -7.90 16.06 2.55
N ALA A 539 -8.51 15.70 3.67
CA ALA A 539 -7.94 14.80 4.66
C ALA A 539 -8.95 13.72 5.04
N LEU A 540 -8.48 12.47 5.18
CA LEU A 540 -9.33 11.33 5.54
C LEU A 540 -9.78 11.39 6.99
N ASP A 541 -8.88 11.84 7.88
CA ASP A 541 -9.02 11.79 9.32
C ASP A 541 -8.42 13.05 10.00
N ASP A 542 -8.46 13.07 11.32
CA ASP A 542 -7.93 14.16 12.12
C ASP A 542 -6.41 14.27 12.05
N GLU A 543 -5.70 13.16 11.86
CA GLU A 543 -4.24 13.13 11.76
C GLU A 543 -3.78 13.76 10.45
N GLU A 544 -4.36 13.33 9.30
CA GLU A 544 -4.08 13.97 8.01
C GLU A 544 -4.45 15.46 8.03
N LYS A 545 -5.58 15.82 8.66
CA LYS A 545 -5.98 17.22 8.83
C LYS A 545 -4.90 18.00 9.59
N ALA A 546 -4.42 17.47 10.72
CA ALA A 546 -3.38 18.13 11.52
C ALA A 546 -2.09 18.31 10.70
N GLY A 547 -1.66 17.28 9.97
CA GLY A 547 -0.49 17.34 9.08
C GLY A 547 -0.64 18.35 7.93
N VAL A 548 -1.85 18.49 7.37
CA VAL A 548 -2.14 19.51 6.35
C VAL A 548 -2.07 20.91 6.99
N LEU A 549 -2.70 21.12 8.14
CA LEU A 549 -2.73 22.41 8.84
C LEU A 549 -1.32 22.84 9.26
N GLU A 550 -0.48 21.95 9.74
CA GLU A 550 0.91 22.23 10.08
C GLU A 550 1.70 22.73 8.86
N ARG A 551 1.56 22.06 7.72
CA ARG A 551 2.19 22.49 6.45
C ARG A 551 1.69 23.85 5.99
N LEU A 552 0.42 24.15 6.19
CA LEU A 552 -0.19 25.41 5.80
C LEU A 552 0.06 26.57 6.79
N SER A 553 0.47 26.27 8.02
CA SER A 553 0.75 27.28 9.07
C SER A 553 1.79 28.33 8.65
N LYS A 554 2.69 27.97 7.73
CA LYS A 554 3.71 28.87 7.16
C LYS A 554 3.18 29.77 6.04
N LYS A 555 1.96 29.54 5.52
CA LYS A 555 1.33 30.35 4.48
C LYS A 555 0.53 31.49 5.11
N ARG A 556 0.67 32.71 4.57
CA ARG A 556 -0.09 33.91 5.01
C ARG A 556 -1.52 33.95 4.43
N ALA A 557 -2.18 32.83 4.27
CA ALA A 557 -3.54 32.74 3.73
C ALA A 557 -4.52 32.35 4.83
N LYS A 558 -5.78 32.81 4.72
CA LYS A 558 -6.85 32.34 5.62
C LYS A 558 -7.09 30.86 5.34
N ILE A 559 -7.08 30.07 6.38
CA ILE A 559 -7.40 28.65 6.34
C ILE A 559 -8.83 28.49 6.83
N ASP A 560 -9.65 27.76 6.09
CA ASP A 560 -11.00 27.36 6.47
C ASP A 560 -11.10 25.84 6.41
N VAL A 561 -11.71 25.22 7.44
CA VAL A 561 -11.81 23.76 7.56
C VAL A 561 -13.28 23.38 7.63
N GLN A 562 -13.73 22.59 6.68
CA GLN A 562 -15.07 22.01 6.64
C GLN A 562 -14.98 20.51 6.93
N ARG A 563 -15.80 20.01 7.87
CA ARG A 563 -15.99 18.57 8.10
C ARG A 563 -17.22 18.09 7.33
N PHE A 564 -17.07 16.99 6.60
CA PHE A 564 -18.19 16.28 6.00
C PHE A 564 -18.76 15.28 7.02
N LYS A 565 -20.06 15.33 7.27
CA LYS A 565 -20.75 14.36 8.12
C LYS A 565 -21.17 13.11 7.36
N GLY A 566 -21.29 13.21 6.02
CA GLY A 566 -21.58 12.11 5.15
C GLY A 566 -21.45 12.48 3.67
N LEU A 567 -21.54 11.49 2.79
CA LEU A 567 -21.43 11.63 1.33
C LEU A 567 -22.49 12.56 0.74
N GLY A 568 -23.65 12.66 1.40
CA GLY A 568 -24.73 13.55 0.98
C GLY A 568 -24.42 15.04 1.10
N GLU A 569 -23.42 15.41 1.91
CA GLU A 569 -22.96 16.80 2.05
C GLU A 569 -21.91 17.18 1.00
N MET A 570 -21.34 16.21 0.31
CA MET A 570 -20.41 16.44 -0.79
C MET A 570 -21.16 16.77 -2.08
N ASN A 571 -20.79 17.86 -2.72
CA ASN A 571 -21.33 18.11 -4.05
C ASN A 571 -20.71 17.11 -5.06
N PRO A 572 -21.33 16.89 -6.23
CA PRO A 572 -20.87 15.88 -7.19
C PRO A 572 -19.43 16.07 -7.65
N LEU A 573 -18.93 17.31 -7.74
CA LEU A 573 -17.55 17.58 -8.14
C LEU A 573 -16.57 17.16 -7.05
N GLN A 574 -16.86 17.48 -5.78
CA GLN A 574 -16.06 17.06 -4.64
C GLN A 574 -16.00 15.53 -4.53
N LEU A 575 -17.15 14.87 -4.64
CA LEU A 575 -17.24 13.41 -4.60
C LEU A 575 -16.47 12.76 -5.76
N ARG A 576 -16.52 13.35 -6.95
CA ARG A 576 -15.73 12.91 -8.09
C ARG A 576 -14.24 13.02 -7.80
N GLU A 577 -13.76 14.22 -7.46
CA GLU A 577 -12.34 14.53 -7.28
C GLU A 577 -11.68 13.75 -6.12
N THR A 578 -12.43 13.40 -5.09
CA THR A 578 -11.89 12.75 -3.89
C THR A 578 -12.06 11.24 -3.88
N THR A 579 -13.17 10.73 -4.43
CA THR A 579 -13.61 9.36 -4.15
C THR A 579 -13.86 8.52 -5.40
N MET A 580 -14.19 9.14 -6.55
CA MET A 580 -14.59 8.38 -7.73
C MET A 580 -13.58 8.44 -8.89
N ASP A 581 -12.82 9.54 -9.04
CA ASP A 581 -11.82 9.66 -10.10
C ASP A 581 -10.67 8.68 -9.85
N PRO A 582 -10.35 7.79 -10.79
CA PRO A 582 -9.25 6.81 -10.65
C PRO A 582 -7.89 7.41 -10.30
N ASN A 583 -7.66 8.68 -10.64
CA ASN A 583 -6.38 9.35 -10.44
C ASN A 583 -6.22 9.94 -9.03
N THR A 584 -7.31 10.19 -8.32
CA THR A 584 -7.29 10.94 -7.05
C THR A 584 -7.94 10.21 -5.88
N ARG A 585 -8.81 9.24 -6.17
CA ARG A 585 -9.51 8.45 -5.15
C ARG A 585 -8.60 7.51 -4.38
N ARG A 586 -9.06 7.12 -3.20
CA ARG A 586 -8.44 6.07 -2.38
C ARG A 586 -9.38 4.87 -2.29
N LEU A 587 -8.90 3.71 -2.72
CA LEU A 587 -9.59 2.43 -2.61
C LEU A 587 -8.73 1.47 -1.81
N VAL A 588 -9.31 0.81 -0.83
CA VAL A 588 -8.70 -0.30 -0.09
C VAL A 588 -9.24 -1.60 -0.66
N GLN A 589 -8.38 -2.46 -1.16
CA GLN A 589 -8.77 -3.76 -1.68
C GLN A 589 -9.14 -4.69 -0.51
N LEU A 590 -10.26 -5.37 -0.62
CA LEU A 590 -10.65 -6.40 0.34
C LEU A 590 -9.87 -7.68 0.02
N THR A 591 -9.01 -8.10 0.93
CA THR A 591 -8.19 -9.31 0.82
C THR A 591 -8.47 -10.27 1.96
N ILE A 592 -8.19 -11.54 1.74
CA ILE A 592 -8.25 -12.59 2.77
C ILE A 592 -6.85 -13.18 2.85
N ASP A 593 -6.07 -12.73 3.81
CA ASP A 593 -4.69 -13.19 4.02
C ASP A 593 -4.64 -14.53 4.75
N ASP A 594 -5.56 -14.72 5.70
CA ASP A 594 -5.74 -15.95 6.47
C ASP A 594 -7.24 -16.22 6.62
N GLN A 595 -7.71 -17.34 6.08
CA GLN A 595 -9.13 -17.69 6.08
C GLN A 595 -9.65 -17.98 7.48
N GLU A 596 -8.90 -18.71 8.30
CA GLU A 596 -9.36 -19.10 9.65
C GLU A 596 -9.45 -17.87 10.56
N GLU A 597 -8.46 -16.98 10.47
CA GLU A 597 -8.45 -15.73 11.23
C GLU A 597 -9.57 -14.78 10.79
N THR A 598 -9.80 -14.67 9.47
CA THR A 598 -10.90 -13.88 8.90
C THR A 598 -12.24 -14.40 9.37
N ASP A 599 -12.47 -15.71 9.30
CA ASP A 599 -13.72 -16.34 9.72
C ASP A 599 -13.95 -16.17 11.23
N ARG A 600 -12.91 -16.32 12.03
CA ARG A 600 -12.96 -16.10 13.49
C ARG A 600 -13.32 -14.65 13.84
N MET A 601 -12.68 -13.69 13.17
CA MET A 601 -12.93 -12.26 13.42
C MET A 601 -14.34 -11.87 12.99
N MET A 602 -14.77 -12.30 11.80
CA MET A 602 -16.11 -12.03 11.29
C MET A 602 -17.20 -12.71 12.12
N ASP A 603 -16.96 -13.95 12.61
CA ASP A 603 -17.88 -14.62 13.53
C ASP A 603 -17.98 -13.87 14.87
N MET A 604 -16.84 -13.42 15.41
CA MET A 604 -16.82 -12.61 16.62
C MET A 604 -17.60 -11.30 16.43
N LEU A 605 -17.39 -10.59 15.30
CA LEU A 605 -18.05 -9.31 15.04
C LEU A 605 -19.53 -9.44 14.73
N LEU A 606 -19.96 -10.45 13.95
CA LEU A 606 -21.29 -10.53 13.33
C LEU A 606 -22.14 -11.70 13.84
N GLY A 607 -21.54 -12.70 14.50
CA GLY A 607 -22.26 -13.85 15.03
C GLY A 607 -23.22 -13.45 16.15
N LYS A 608 -24.48 -13.88 16.07
CA LYS A 608 -25.54 -13.55 17.06
C LYS A 608 -25.20 -14.01 18.46
N LYS A 609 -24.54 -15.17 18.58
CA LYS A 609 -24.19 -15.79 19.88
C LYS A 609 -22.91 -15.24 20.49
N ARG A 610 -22.19 -14.35 19.80
CA ARG A 610 -20.88 -13.80 20.19
C ARG A 610 -20.94 -12.46 20.93
N ALA A 611 -22.10 -12.10 21.48
CA ALA A 611 -22.26 -10.81 22.18
C ALA A 611 -21.35 -10.66 23.40
N GLU A 612 -21.07 -11.76 24.12
CA GLU A 612 -20.17 -11.76 25.28
C GLU A 612 -18.71 -11.65 24.86
N ASP A 613 -18.31 -12.35 23.79
CA ASP A 613 -16.97 -12.25 23.20
C ASP A 613 -16.68 -10.82 22.71
N ARG A 614 -17.67 -10.18 22.04
CA ARG A 614 -17.56 -8.76 21.65
C ARG A 614 -17.42 -7.82 22.84
N ARG A 615 -18.14 -8.10 23.95
CA ARG A 615 -18.03 -7.29 25.17
C ARG A 615 -16.61 -7.39 25.74
N HIS A 616 -16.06 -8.59 25.85
CA HIS A 616 -14.70 -8.79 26.34
C HIS A 616 -13.69 -8.12 25.40
N TRP A 617 -13.82 -8.32 24.09
CA TRP A 617 -12.94 -7.69 23.10
C TRP A 617 -12.98 -6.16 23.19
N LEU A 618 -14.18 -5.56 23.38
CA LEU A 618 -14.32 -4.12 23.58
C LEU A 618 -13.75 -3.66 24.94
N GLN A 619 -13.83 -4.48 25.97
CA GLN A 619 -13.21 -4.15 27.27
C GLN A 619 -11.69 -4.19 27.19
N ASP A 620 -11.13 -5.15 26.44
CA ASP A 620 -9.68 -5.35 26.30
C ASP A 620 -9.04 -4.38 25.29
N LYS A 621 -9.79 -3.96 24.26
CA LYS A 621 -9.29 -3.16 23.13
C LYS A 621 -10.01 -1.82 22.94
N GLY A 622 -11.04 -1.54 23.70
CA GLY A 622 -11.91 -0.36 23.51
C GLY A 622 -11.23 0.97 23.78
N ASP A 623 -10.20 0.98 24.61
CA ASP A 623 -9.35 2.15 24.88
C ASP A 623 -8.40 2.49 23.70
N MET A 624 -8.26 1.57 22.75
CA MET A 624 -7.53 1.80 21.49
C MET A 624 -8.39 2.48 20.41
N ALA A 625 -9.71 2.58 20.60
CA ALA A 625 -10.59 3.25 19.67
C ALA A 625 -10.41 4.77 19.77
N GLU A 626 -10.16 5.43 18.66
CA GLU A 626 -10.26 6.89 18.58
C GLU A 626 -11.72 7.29 18.81
N LEU A 627 -11.98 7.97 19.92
CA LEU A 627 -13.26 8.61 20.17
C LEU A 627 -13.35 9.85 19.25
N THR A 628 -13.85 9.67 18.05
CA THR A 628 -14.33 10.80 17.26
C THR A 628 -15.48 11.42 18.01
N GLU A 629 -15.32 12.66 18.47
CA GLU A 629 -16.43 13.45 19.03
C GLU A 629 -17.56 13.48 18.00
N ILE A 630 -18.73 13.00 18.43
CA ILE A 630 -19.98 12.91 17.66
C ILE A 630 -20.53 14.32 17.40
#